data_bac2bcb6fd85ab7040261f601e2dc854
#
_entry.id   bac2bcb6fd85ab7040261f601e2dc854
#
_cell.length_a   1.000
_cell.length_b   1.000
_cell.length_c   1.000
_cell.angle_alpha   90.00
_cell.angle_beta   90.00
_cell.angle_gamma   90.00
#
_symmetry.space_group_name_H-M   'P 1'
#
loop_
_entity.id
_entity.type
_entity.pdbx_description
1 polymer ?
#
loop_
_entity_poly.entity_id
_entity_poly.type
_entity_poly.pdbx_seq_one_letter_code
_entity_poly.pdbx_strand_id
1 'polypeptide(L)'
;MTSSLKTAFFFVYSQKIYCIMDNYQIRKELYDAASLYAGFDPADENSYATCYDGHVYADFVASGKRSRDLAVTLPRTLHDHSISDALYRFLGGYDPYNVVGVMGGHAMKRSDASFRNVALISKRLTEHGKLMVSGGGPGAMEATHFGAWMAGRSDAELDEALQMLLAADTFRDAGWLSTAFRVMERFPQKQFRSLGIPTWLYGHEPSTPFATDIAKYYDNSIREDTILTVAVGGIIFTPGSAGTIQEIFQEAAQDHYKTCDVSSPMAFMGVDYFTREIPVYPFLEDMMARGKYHDLLLSISDNPDDIVREILAFREADAVHIPNKFFK
;
A
#
# COMPACT_ATOMS: atom_id res chain seq x y z
N MET A 1 14.33 -41.86 33.52
CA MET A 1 14.63 -40.41 33.71
C MET A 1 14.51 -39.54 32.44
N THR A 2 13.74 -39.93 31.43
CA THR A 2 13.72 -39.21 30.14
C THR A 2 12.37 -38.58 29.76
N SER A 3 11.29 -38.88 30.47
CA SER A 3 9.96 -38.31 30.18
C SER A 3 9.74 -36.97 30.89
N SER A 4 10.21 -36.78 32.11
CA SER A 4 10.01 -35.57 32.92
C SER A 4 10.77 -34.37 32.39
N LEU A 5 11.95 -34.55 31.80
CA LEU A 5 12.75 -33.45 31.20
C LEU A 5 12.14 -32.90 29.91
N LYS A 6 11.54 -33.78 29.09
CA LYS A 6 10.87 -33.34 27.84
C LYS A 6 9.60 -32.55 28.15
N THR A 7 8.84 -32.94 29.15
CA THR A 7 7.61 -32.24 29.57
C THR A 7 7.93 -30.88 30.21
N ALA A 8 8.98 -30.81 31.03
CA ALA A 8 9.42 -29.55 31.62
C ALA A 8 9.98 -28.57 30.55
N PHE A 9 10.72 -29.07 29.55
CA PHE A 9 11.24 -28.26 28.45
C PHE A 9 10.09 -27.73 27.56
N PHE A 10 9.07 -28.54 27.30
CA PHE A 10 7.89 -28.12 26.53
C PHE A 10 7.06 -27.09 27.31
N PHE A 11 6.94 -27.21 28.62
CA PHE A 11 6.19 -26.28 29.46
C PHE A 11 6.89 -24.90 29.59
N VAL A 12 8.21 -24.89 29.76
CA VAL A 12 9.02 -23.64 29.79
C VAL A 12 9.04 -22.97 28.42
N TYR A 13 9.07 -23.75 27.32
CA TYR A 13 9.01 -23.21 25.98
C TYR A 13 7.61 -22.65 25.65
N SER A 14 6.55 -23.34 26.07
CA SER A 14 5.19 -22.84 25.89
C SER A 14 4.90 -21.59 26.72
N GLN A 15 5.37 -21.50 27.95
CA GLN A 15 5.24 -20.27 28.76
C GLN A 15 6.05 -19.11 28.20
N LYS A 16 7.27 -19.36 27.67
CA LYS A 16 8.02 -18.31 26.95
C LYS A 16 7.32 -17.87 25.68
N ILE A 17 6.72 -18.80 24.92
CA ILE A 17 5.93 -18.49 23.74
C ILE A 17 4.67 -17.69 24.13
N TYR A 18 3.96 -18.05 25.17
CA TYR A 18 2.82 -17.29 25.68
C TYR A 18 3.21 -15.89 26.15
N CYS A 19 4.31 -15.74 26.87
CA CYS A 19 4.82 -14.44 27.33
C CYS A 19 5.35 -13.56 26.16
N ILE A 20 5.82 -14.20 25.07
CA ILE A 20 6.23 -13.53 23.84
C ILE A 20 4.99 -13.12 23.02
N MET A 21 3.93 -13.93 23.01
CA MET A 21 2.68 -13.62 22.32
C MET A 21 1.91 -12.43 22.95
N ASP A 22 2.06 -12.21 24.27
CA ASP A 22 1.46 -11.05 24.95
C ASP A 22 2.09 -9.71 24.54
N ASN A 23 3.33 -9.71 24.04
CA ASN A 23 4.02 -8.51 23.57
C ASN A 23 3.80 -8.20 22.07
N TYR A 24 3.34 -9.19 21.28
CA TYR A 24 3.06 -9.03 19.85
C TYR A 24 1.60 -9.41 19.63
N GLN A 25 0.74 -8.41 19.62
CA GLN A 25 -0.69 -8.62 19.45
C GLN A 25 -0.99 -9.30 18.12
N ILE A 26 -1.45 -10.56 18.16
CA ILE A 26 -2.11 -11.19 17.01
C ILE A 26 -3.36 -10.36 16.72
N ARG A 27 -3.40 -9.73 15.56
CA ARG A 27 -4.50 -8.86 15.21
C ARG A 27 -5.63 -9.64 14.56
N LYS A 28 -6.85 -9.30 14.96
CA LYS A 28 -8.05 -9.83 14.31
C LYS A 28 -8.54 -8.94 13.18
N GLU A 29 -8.13 -7.68 13.19
CA GLU A 29 -8.55 -6.64 12.25
C GLU A 29 -7.33 -5.84 11.79
N LEU A 30 -7.46 -5.20 10.63
CA LEU A 30 -6.46 -4.26 10.12
C LEU A 30 -6.27 -3.09 11.10
N TYR A 31 -5.16 -2.39 10.95
CA TYR A 31 -4.98 -1.11 11.60
C TYR A 31 -5.83 -0.05 10.90
N ASP A 32 -6.11 1.02 11.61
CA ASP A 32 -6.54 2.32 11.10
C ASP A 32 -5.61 3.41 11.66
N ALA A 33 -5.80 4.65 11.23
CA ALA A 33 -4.98 5.74 11.73
C ALA A 33 -5.08 5.91 13.26
N ALA A 34 -6.26 5.69 13.84
CA ALA A 34 -6.46 5.85 15.28
C ALA A 34 -5.69 4.81 16.11
N SER A 35 -5.68 3.55 15.66
CA SER A 35 -4.96 2.46 16.34
C SER A 35 -3.46 2.52 16.09
N LEU A 36 -3.04 2.88 14.86
CA LEU A 36 -1.62 2.95 14.50
C LEU A 36 -0.92 4.14 15.16
N TYR A 37 -1.61 5.27 15.25
CA TYR A 37 -1.11 6.50 15.86
C TYR A 37 -1.65 6.74 17.28
N ALA A 38 -2.09 5.69 17.98
CA ALA A 38 -2.53 5.80 19.36
C ALA A 38 -1.42 6.44 20.22
N GLY A 39 -1.74 7.56 20.88
CA GLY A 39 -0.79 8.36 21.66
C GLY A 39 -0.10 9.50 20.89
N PHE A 40 -0.35 9.66 19.59
CA PHE A 40 0.14 10.80 18.83
C PHE A 40 -0.75 12.03 19.09
N ASP A 41 -0.10 13.17 19.39
CA ASP A 41 -0.73 14.50 19.49
C ASP A 41 -0.33 15.34 18.27
N PRO A 42 -1.27 15.70 17.39
CA PRO A 42 -0.96 16.56 16.23
C PRO A 42 -0.44 17.96 16.59
N ALA A 43 -0.55 18.40 17.85
CA ALA A 43 0.04 19.64 18.33
C ALA A 43 1.51 19.49 18.76
N ASP A 44 1.94 18.28 19.08
CA ASP A 44 3.33 17.93 19.42
C ASP A 44 3.84 16.76 18.56
N GLU A 45 4.55 17.07 17.49
CA GLU A 45 5.07 16.05 16.57
C GLU A 45 6.08 15.09 17.21
N ASN A 46 6.76 15.50 18.30
CA ASN A 46 7.66 14.62 19.05
C ASN A 46 6.90 13.46 19.71
N SER A 47 5.60 13.60 19.93
CA SER A 47 4.75 12.52 20.45
C SER A 47 4.69 11.30 19.52
N TYR A 48 5.10 11.42 18.24
CA TYR A 48 5.26 10.27 17.35
C TYR A 48 6.19 9.21 17.93
N ALA A 49 7.26 9.60 18.60
CA ALA A 49 8.21 8.66 19.20
C ALA A 49 7.57 7.77 20.28
N THR A 50 6.47 8.21 20.89
CA THR A 50 5.75 7.50 21.96
C THR A 50 4.41 6.92 21.51
N CYS A 51 3.95 7.22 20.27
CA CYS A 51 2.76 6.57 19.72
C CYS A 51 3.04 5.09 19.40
N TYR A 52 1.98 4.32 19.17
CA TYR A 52 2.11 2.89 18.91
C TYR A 52 3.05 2.59 17.74
N ASP A 53 2.88 3.25 16.59
CA ASP A 53 3.72 3.03 15.39
C ASP A 53 5.20 3.35 15.64
N GLY A 54 5.47 4.51 16.25
CA GLY A 54 6.82 4.94 16.59
C GLY A 54 7.50 3.99 17.58
N HIS A 55 6.75 3.52 18.60
CA HIS A 55 7.25 2.56 19.57
C HIS A 55 7.59 1.20 18.94
N VAL A 56 6.68 0.64 18.12
CA VAL A 56 6.93 -0.62 17.39
C VAL A 56 8.14 -0.50 16.47
N TYR A 57 8.28 0.63 15.78
CA TYR A 57 9.44 0.86 14.91
C TYR A 57 10.76 0.96 15.71
N ALA A 58 10.75 1.64 16.84
CA ALA A 58 11.92 1.73 17.72
C ALA A 58 12.38 0.35 18.21
N ASP A 59 11.43 -0.50 18.65
CA ASP A 59 11.71 -1.89 19.06
C ASP A 59 12.21 -2.75 17.89
N PHE A 60 11.62 -2.56 16.69
CA PHE A 60 12.04 -3.26 15.49
C PHE A 60 13.49 -2.95 15.11
N VAL A 61 13.91 -1.69 15.25
CA VAL A 61 15.29 -1.26 15.01
C VAL A 61 16.22 -1.78 16.11
N ALA A 62 15.84 -1.62 17.38
CA ALA A 62 16.67 -2.01 18.53
C ALA A 62 16.95 -3.51 18.58
N SER A 63 15.97 -4.35 18.21
CA SER A 63 16.10 -5.80 18.17
C SER A 63 16.74 -6.33 16.88
N GLY A 64 17.20 -5.43 15.99
CA GLY A 64 17.76 -5.77 14.68
C GLY A 64 16.68 -6.15 13.66
N LYS A 65 16.45 -5.28 12.70
CA LYS A 65 15.40 -5.42 11.68
C LYS A 65 15.34 -6.83 11.05
N ARG A 66 16.49 -7.45 10.81
CA ARG A 66 16.65 -8.81 10.29
C ARG A 66 17.35 -9.71 11.32
N SER A 67 16.78 -9.77 12.53
CA SER A 67 17.29 -10.65 13.60
C SER A 67 17.29 -12.10 13.14
N ARG A 68 18.27 -12.88 13.65
CA ARG A 68 18.32 -14.35 13.50
C ARG A 68 17.78 -15.07 14.75
N ASP A 69 17.42 -14.33 15.79
CA ASP A 69 16.84 -14.87 17.01
C ASP A 69 15.36 -15.22 16.78
N LEU A 70 15.01 -16.48 16.94
CA LEU A 70 13.64 -16.96 16.83
C LEU A 70 12.69 -16.32 17.85
N ALA A 71 13.19 -15.95 19.03
CA ALA A 71 12.38 -15.26 20.03
C ALA A 71 11.94 -13.88 19.56
N VAL A 72 12.68 -13.27 18.63
CA VAL A 72 12.36 -11.98 18.00
C VAL A 72 11.54 -12.17 16.72
N THR A 73 11.91 -13.14 15.87
CA THR A 73 11.33 -13.25 14.53
C THR A 73 10.00 -13.99 14.51
N LEU A 74 9.80 -15.01 15.37
CA LEU A 74 8.55 -15.78 15.38
C LEU A 74 7.31 -14.94 15.72
N PRO A 75 7.32 -14.07 16.74
CA PRO A 75 6.18 -13.17 16.99
C PRO A 75 5.86 -12.26 15.82
N ARG A 76 6.88 -11.73 15.13
CA ARG A 76 6.69 -10.90 13.91
C ARG A 76 6.04 -11.67 12.79
N THR A 77 6.47 -12.92 12.55
CA THR A 77 5.87 -13.80 11.55
C THR A 77 4.40 -14.10 11.88
N LEU A 78 4.07 -14.34 13.15
CA LEU A 78 2.70 -14.57 13.59
C LEU A 78 1.84 -13.30 13.43
N HIS A 79 2.40 -12.14 13.75
CA HIS A 79 1.75 -10.86 13.51
C HIS A 79 1.44 -10.70 12.01
N ASP A 80 2.44 -10.85 11.13
CA ASP A 80 2.28 -10.68 9.69
C ASP A 80 1.28 -11.66 9.11
N HIS A 81 1.27 -12.90 9.57
CA HIS A 81 0.25 -13.87 9.20
C HIS A 81 -1.15 -13.42 9.65
N SER A 82 -1.30 -12.88 10.86
CA SER A 82 -2.58 -12.38 11.36
C SER A 82 -3.09 -11.16 10.58
N ILE A 83 -2.18 -10.30 10.13
CA ILE A 83 -2.50 -9.16 9.25
C ILE A 83 -2.95 -9.66 7.87
N SER A 84 -2.28 -10.66 7.30
CA SER A 84 -2.69 -11.27 6.01
C SER A 84 -4.08 -11.87 6.12
N ASP A 85 -4.39 -12.60 7.20
CA ASP A 85 -5.70 -13.18 7.44
C ASP A 85 -6.79 -12.09 7.61
N ALA A 86 -6.49 -11.00 8.34
CA ALA A 86 -7.39 -9.85 8.47
C ALA A 86 -7.60 -9.14 7.11
N LEU A 87 -6.54 -9.01 6.30
CA LEU A 87 -6.59 -8.42 4.97
C LEU A 87 -7.49 -9.21 4.02
N TYR A 88 -7.33 -10.53 3.96
CA TYR A 88 -8.17 -11.35 3.09
C TYR A 88 -9.63 -11.38 3.53
N ARG A 89 -9.91 -11.32 4.85
CA ARG A 89 -11.28 -11.13 5.33
C ARG A 89 -11.87 -9.77 4.91
N PHE A 90 -11.06 -8.71 5.00
CA PHE A 90 -11.45 -7.38 4.56
C PHE A 90 -11.77 -7.36 3.05
N LEU A 91 -10.88 -7.92 2.23
CA LEU A 91 -11.03 -7.99 0.78
C LEU A 91 -12.19 -8.90 0.34
N GLY A 92 -12.57 -9.88 1.15
CA GLY A 92 -13.73 -10.74 0.90
C GLY A 92 -15.07 -9.99 0.80
N GLY A 93 -15.11 -8.72 1.22
CA GLY A 93 -16.26 -7.81 1.04
C GLY A 93 -16.26 -7.01 -0.27
N TYR A 94 -15.25 -7.20 -1.13
CA TYR A 94 -15.08 -6.46 -2.38
C TYR A 94 -15.06 -7.40 -3.58
N ASP A 95 -15.59 -6.92 -4.69
CA ASP A 95 -15.31 -7.51 -5.98
C ASP A 95 -13.84 -7.24 -6.33
N PRO A 96 -13.01 -8.28 -6.66
CA PRO A 96 -11.60 -8.10 -7.00
C PRO A 96 -11.36 -7.08 -8.13
N TYR A 97 -12.25 -6.99 -9.11
CA TYR A 97 -12.18 -6.01 -10.20
C TYR A 97 -12.44 -4.56 -9.75
N ASN A 98 -12.85 -4.36 -8.51
CA ASN A 98 -12.97 -3.03 -7.91
C ASN A 98 -11.76 -2.66 -7.03
N VAL A 99 -10.73 -3.49 -6.95
CA VAL A 99 -9.49 -3.20 -6.21
C VAL A 99 -8.44 -2.66 -7.18
N VAL A 100 -8.00 -1.41 -6.99
CA VAL A 100 -7.10 -0.70 -7.91
C VAL A 100 -5.86 -0.23 -7.16
N GLY A 101 -4.69 -0.63 -7.66
CA GLY A 101 -3.39 -0.27 -7.09
C GLY A 101 -2.82 1.03 -7.64
N VAL A 102 -2.06 1.76 -6.82
CA VAL A 102 -1.20 2.86 -7.27
C VAL A 102 0.22 2.61 -6.80
N MET A 103 1.14 2.52 -7.76
CA MET A 103 2.57 2.37 -7.54
C MET A 103 3.32 3.62 -7.98
N GLY A 104 4.18 4.14 -7.12
CA GLY A 104 4.91 5.37 -7.42
C GLY A 104 5.87 5.80 -6.33
N GLY A 105 6.62 6.87 -6.60
CA GLY A 105 7.72 7.32 -5.76
C GLY A 105 7.28 7.89 -4.41
N HIS A 106 7.94 7.46 -3.34
CA HIS A 106 7.81 8.06 -1.99
C HIS A 106 8.36 9.50 -1.92
N ALA A 107 9.21 9.87 -2.88
CA ALA A 107 9.84 11.19 -2.94
C ALA A 107 8.99 12.25 -3.63
N MET A 108 7.83 11.89 -4.19
CA MET A 108 6.86 12.83 -4.77
C MET A 108 6.42 13.82 -3.69
N LYS A 109 6.57 15.10 -3.98
CA LYS A 109 6.22 16.17 -3.04
C LYS A 109 4.72 16.48 -3.12
N ARG A 110 4.17 16.98 -2.03
CA ARG A 110 2.77 17.46 -2.00
C ARG A 110 2.55 18.66 -2.95
N SER A 111 3.60 19.43 -3.25
CA SER A 111 3.60 20.54 -4.22
C SER A 111 3.70 20.08 -5.68
N ASP A 112 4.04 18.83 -5.95
CA ASP A 112 4.17 18.34 -7.33
C ASP A 112 2.79 18.22 -8.00
N ALA A 113 2.68 18.64 -9.25
CA ALA A 113 1.47 18.48 -10.03
C ALA A 113 1.02 17.01 -10.10
N SER A 114 1.97 16.06 -10.11
CA SER A 114 1.71 14.63 -10.10
C SER A 114 1.01 14.18 -8.82
N PHE A 115 1.31 14.78 -7.65
CA PHE A 115 0.61 14.47 -6.41
C PHE A 115 -0.88 14.79 -6.51
N ARG A 116 -1.20 16.01 -6.99
CA ARG A 116 -2.58 16.43 -7.23
C ARG A 116 -3.29 15.52 -8.24
N ASN A 117 -2.61 15.15 -9.33
CA ASN A 117 -3.18 14.29 -10.36
C ASN A 117 -3.50 12.90 -9.81
N VAL A 118 -2.60 12.27 -9.02
CA VAL A 118 -2.85 11.00 -8.34
C VAL A 118 -4.03 11.13 -7.38
N ALA A 119 -4.10 12.21 -6.61
CA ALA A 119 -5.22 12.45 -5.70
C ALA A 119 -6.57 12.58 -6.45
N LEU A 120 -6.60 13.27 -7.59
CA LEU A 120 -7.80 13.38 -8.43
C LEU A 120 -8.22 12.02 -9.02
N ILE A 121 -7.26 11.23 -9.53
CA ILE A 121 -7.53 9.89 -10.04
C ILE A 121 -8.13 9.02 -8.93
N SER A 122 -7.49 8.99 -7.77
CA SER A 122 -7.94 8.19 -6.64
C SER A 122 -9.32 8.63 -6.16
N LYS A 123 -9.56 9.94 -6.03
CA LYS A 123 -10.87 10.50 -5.66
C LYS A 123 -11.97 10.01 -6.63
N ARG A 124 -11.77 10.19 -7.94
CA ARG A 124 -12.75 9.82 -8.96
C ARG A 124 -13.00 8.31 -9.00
N LEU A 125 -11.96 7.49 -8.93
CA LEU A 125 -12.11 6.04 -8.89
C LEU A 125 -12.85 5.59 -7.63
N THR A 126 -12.56 6.18 -6.48
CA THR A 126 -13.28 5.91 -5.23
C THR A 126 -14.78 6.31 -5.32
N GLU A 127 -15.10 7.42 -5.95
CA GLU A 127 -16.48 7.86 -6.22
C GLU A 127 -17.24 6.89 -7.14
N HIS A 128 -16.51 6.15 -7.97
CA HIS A 128 -17.07 5.07 -8.81
C HIS A 128 -17.04 3.68 -8.15
N GLY A 129 -16.80 3.62 -6.84
CA GLY A 129 -16.85 2.38 -6.05
C GLY A 129 -15.58 1.54 -6.09
N LYS A 130 -14.44 2.06 -6.60
CA LYS A 130 -13.16 1.37 -6.54
C LYS A 130 -12.54 1.51 -5.15
N LEU A 131 -11.94 0.42 -4.66
CA LEU A 131 -11.08 0.41 -3.48
C LEU A 131 -9.65 0.74 -3.91
N MET A 132 -9.15 1.90 -3.51
CA MET A 132 -7.79 2.31 -3.82
C MET A 132 -6.78 1.68 -2.86
N VAL A 133 -5.73 1.08 -3.42
CA VAL A 133 -4.67 0.39 -2.67
C VAL A 133 -3.31 1.00 -3.01
N SER A 134 -2.44 1.17 -2.01
CA SER A 134 -1.05 1.54 -2.22
C SER A 134 -0.14 1.03 -1.10
N GLY A 135 1.16 1.28 -1.21
CA GLY A 135 2.11 0.97 -0.13
C GLY A 135 1.92 1.75 1.17
N GLY A 136 0.95 2.67 1.24
CA GLY A 136 0.54 3.34 2.47
C GLY A 136 1.58 4.29 3.09
N GLY A 137 2.64 4.66 2.37
CA GLY A 137 3.68 5.60 2.78
C GLY A 137 3.46 7.01 2.23
N PRO A 138 4.52 7.85 2.20
CA PRO A 138 4.48 9.20 1.64
C PRO A 138 4.45 9.23 0.10
N GLY A 139 4.35 10.41 -0.47
CA GLY A 139 4.41 10.66 -1.91
C GLY A 139 3.19 10.16 -2.67
N ALA A 140 3.38 9.41 -3.75
CA ALA A 140 2.29 8.87 -4.55
C ALA A 140 1.34 7.99 -3.72
N MET A 141 1.86 7.29 -2.73
CA MET A 141 1.06 6.48 -1.81
C MET A 141 0.15 7.34 -0.94
N GLU A 142 0.66 8.45 -0.38
CA GLU A 142 -0.15 9.41 0.36
C GLU A 142 -1.20 10.05 -0.55
N ALA A 143 -0.82 10.50 -1.75
CA ALA A 143 -1.74 11.10 -2.71
C ALA A 143 -2.92 10.19 -3.04
N THR A 144 -2.68 8.87 -3.13
CA THR A 144 -3.72 7.85 -3.34
C THR A 144 -4.76 7.89 -2.21
N HIS A 145 -4.31 7.80 -0.97
CA HIS A 145 -5.22 7.76 0.18
C HIS A 145 -5.85 9.11 0.49
N PHE A 146 -5.12 10.20 0.28
CA PHE A 146 -5.66 11.56 0.36
C PHE A 146 -6.79 11.78 -0.65
N GLY A 147 -6.61 11.34 -1.89
CA GLY A 147 -7.67 11.41 -2.91
C GLY A 147 -8.90 10.60 -2.52
N ALA A 148 -8.73 9.35 -2.07
CA ALA A 148 -9.82 8.51 -1.59
C ALA A 148 -10.52 9.13 -0.36
N TRP A 149 -9.77 9.77 0.57
CA TRP A 149 -10.32 10.50 1.71
C TRP A 149 -11.20 11.68 1.29
N MET A 150 -10.83 12.37 0.20
CA MET A 150 -11.55 13.52 -0.34
C MET A 150 -12.69 13.14 -1.31
N ALA A 151 -12.97 11.86 -1.51
CA ALA A 151 -14.08 11.41 -2.35
C ALA A 151 -15.43 11.95 -1.84
N GLY A 152 -16.34 12.25 -2.78
CA GLY A 152 -17.62 12.90 -2.52
C GLY A 152 -17.55 14.41 -2.30
N ARG A 153 -16.37 15.02 -2.32
CA ARG A 153 -16.16 16.48 -2.20
C ARG A 153 -15.84 17.09 -3.56
N SER A 154 -16.00 18.40 -3.67
CA SER A 154 -15.58 19.13 -4.88
C SER A 154 -14.07 19.14 -5.06
N ASP A 155 -13.62 19.38 -6.30
CA ASP A 155 -12.19 19.52 -6.59
C ASP A 155 -11.62 20.80 -5.92
N ALA A 156 -12.43 21.81 -5.69
CA ALA A 156 -12.03 23.01 -4.93
C ALA A 156 -11.75 22.70 -3.45
N GLU A 157 -12.53 21.81 -2.81
CA GLU A 157 -12.27 21.36 -1.44
C GLU A 157 -11.01 20.47 -1.38
N LEU A 158 -10.75 19.65 -2.40
CA LEU A 158 -9.50 18.89 -2.52
C LEU A 158 -8.31 19.86 -2.63
N ASP A 159 -8.41 20.92 -3.42
CA ASP A 159 -7.37 21.92 -3.55
C ASP A 159 -7.17 22.71 -2.24
N GLU A 160 -8.25 23.06 -1.50
CA GLU A 160 -8.14 23.65 -0.17
C GLU A 160 -7.39 22.73 0.80
N ALA A 161 -7.74 21.44 0.83
CA ALA A 161 -7.09 20.46 1.67
C ALA A 161 -5.61 20.26 1.28
N LEU A 162 -5.30 20.25 -0.03
CA LEU A 162 -3.93 20.20 -0.53
C LEU A 162 -3.11 21.42 -0.08
N GLN A 163 -3.68 22.63 -0.14
CA GLN A 163 -3.01 23.83 0.36
C GLN A 163 -2.65 23.71 1.86
N MET A 164 -3.48 23.06 2.67
CA MET A 164 -3.15 22.81 4.07
C MET A 164 -1.96 21.86 4.21
N LEU A 165 -1.86 20.84 3.35
CA LEU A 165 -0.76 19.88 3.35
C LEU A 165 0.59 20.51 2.96
N LEU A 166 0.60 21.57 2.14
CA LEU A 166 1.82 22.27 1.70
C LEU A 166 2.62 22.91 2.85
N ALA A 167 2.06 23.01 4.05
CA ALA A 167 2.82 23.46 5.22
C ALA A 167 3.98 22.50 5.59
N ALA A 168 3.95 21.26 5.10
CA ALA A 168 5.03 20.29 5.18
C ALA A 168 5.04 19.49 3.86
N ASP A 169 5.90 19.87 2.93
CA ASP A 169 5.88 19.42 1.55
C ASP A 169 6.33 17.97 1.36
N THR A 170 7.21 17.50 2.24
CA THR A 170 7.75 16.15 2.22
C THR A 170 7.64 15.49 3.60
N PHE A 171 7.69 14.16 3.64
CA PHE A 171 7.66 13.42 4.91
C PHE A 171 8.88 13.69 5.82
N ARG A 172 9.91 14.40 5.33
CA ARG A 172 11.07 14.83 6.11
C ARG A 172 10.87 16.17 6.79
N ASP A 173 9.83 16.91 6.37
CA ASP A 173 9.52 18.20 6.95
C ASP A 173 8.77 18.01 8.27
N ALA A 174 9.12 18.82 9.27
CA ALA A 174 8.37 18.84 10.52
C ALA A 174 6.90 19.19 10.24
N GLY A 175 5.98 18.47 10.89
CA GLY A 175 4.54 18.69 10.71
C GLY A 175 3.90 17.91 9.57
N TRP A 176 4.62 17.00 8.90
CA TRP A 176 4.03 16.21 7.81
C TRP A 176 2.83 15.40 8.30
N LEU A 177 2.97 14.67 9.39
CA LEU A 177 1.90 13.88 9.99
C LEU A 177 0.82 14.78 10.59
N SER A 178 1.24 15.83 11.34
CA SER A 178 0.34 16.79 11.98
C SER A 178 -0.55 17.53 10.97
N THR A 179 -0.03 17.89 9.78
CA THR A 179 -0.83 18.54 8.73
C THR A 179 -1.88 17.59 8.17
N ALA A 180 -1.55 16.31 7.99
CA ALA A 180 -2.49 15.30 7.53
C ALA A 180 -3.66 15.12 8.52
N PHE A 181 -3.39 15.01 9.83
CA PHE A 181 -4.43 14.94 10.84
C PHE A 181 -5.32 16.20 10.88
N ARG A 182 -4.73 17.40 10.70
CA ARG A 182 -5.54 18.64 10.59
C ARG A 182 -6.45 18.65 9.37
N VAL A 183 -6.00 18.10 8.24
CA VAL A 183 -6.86 17.93 7.06
C VAL A 183 -7.98 16.93 7.35
N MET A 184 -7.70 15.82 8.02
CA MET A 184 -8.72 14.84 8.41
C MET A 184 -9.77 15.44 9.36
N GLU A 185 -9.35 16.29 10.29
CA GLU A 185 -10.25 17.01 11.19
C GLU A 185 -11.12 18.04 10.44
N ARG A 186 -10.52 18.79 9.52
CA ARG A 186 -11.23 19.81 8.71
C ARG A 186 -12.21 19.19 7.71
N PHE A 187 -11.85 18.02 7.17
CA PHE A 187 -12.61 17.29 6.14
C PHE A 187 -12.93 15.86 6.61
N PRO A 188 -13.73 15.67 7.68
CA PRO A 188 -14.01 14.33 8.18
C PRO A 188 -14.84 13.52 7.19
N GLN A 189 -14.56 12.23 7.07
CA GLN A 189 -15.33 11.31 6.26
C GLN A 189 -15.36 9.91 6.89
N LYS A 190 -16.42 9.10 6.60
CA LYS A 190 -16.58 7.72 7.06
C LYS A 190 -17.20 6.81 5.99
N GLN A 191 -17.43 7.32 4.81
CA GLN A 191 -18.16 6.62 3.75
C GLN A 191 -17.22 5.82 2.86
N PHE A 192 -16.08 6.40 2.50
CA PHE A 192 -15.15 5.85 1.54
C PHE A 192 -13.99 5.14 2.25
N ARG A 193 -13.55 4.04 1.67
CA ARG A 193 -12.43 3.27 2.21
C ARG A 193 -11.27 3.22 1.23
N SER A 194 -10.08 3.09 1.77
CA SER A 194 -8.87 2.84 1.02
C SER A 194 -7.92 1.98 1.86
N LEU A 195 -7.08 1.18 1.22
CA LEU A 195 -6.23 0.20 1.87
C LEU A 195 -4.74 0.54 1.68
N GLY A 196 -4.07 0.93 2.75
CA GLY A 196 -2.62 1.08 2.79
C GLY A 196 -1.95 -0.23 3.21
N ILE A 197 -0.84 -0.59 2.53
CA ILE A 197 -0.06 -1.80 2.84
C ILE A 197 1.40 -1.40 3.12
N PRO A 198 1.71 -0.75 4.26
CA PRO A 198 3.06 -0.32 4.62
C PRO A 198 3.88 -1.41 5.31
N THR A 199 5.18 -1.11 5.51
CA THR A 199 6.10 -1.98 6.26
C THR A 199 6.92 -1.20 7.27
N TRP A 200 7.22 -1.81 8.44
CA TRP A 200 8.18 -1.26 9.38
C TRP A 200 9.64 -1.36 8.90
N LEU A 201 9.95 -2.14 7.85
CA LEU A 201 11.31 -2.15 7.30
C LEU A 201 11.76 -0.75 6.87
N TYR A 202 10.84 0.03 6.31
CA TYR A 202 11.01 1.44 5.94
C TYR A 202 10.34 2.39 6.93
N GLY A 203 10.22 2.03 8.21
CA GLY A 203 9.48 2.79 9.21
C GLY A 203 10.04 4.18 9.56
N HIS A 204 11.16 4.61 8.94
CA HIS A 204 11.59 6.00 8.90
C HIS A 204 10.72 6.86 7.96
N GLU A 205 9.89 6.21 7.13
CA GLU A 205 8.84 6.82 6.33
C GLU A 205 7.51 6.53 7.04
N PRO A 206 6.84 7.52 7.65
CA PRO A 206 5.59 7.30 8.36
C PRO A 206 4.50 6.80 7.41
N SER A 207 3.61 5.96 7.89
CA SER A 207 2.42 5.58 7.13
C SER A 207 1.47 6.78 6.99
N THR A 208 0.84 6.95 5.83
CA THR A 208 -0.14 8.02 5.67
C THR A 208 -1.38 7.74 6.52
N PRO A 209 -1.87 8.71 7.31
CA PRO A 209 -3.08 8.53 8.13
C PRO A 209 -4.38 8.57 7.30
N PHE A 210 -4.33 8.99 6.03
CA PHE A 210 -5.49 9.01 5.15
C PHE A 210 -5.98 7.62 4.74
N ALA A 211 -5.14 6.57 4.84
CA ALA A 211 -5.59 5.19 4.63
C ALA A 211 -6.56 4.79 5.75
N THR A 212 -7.79 4.42 5.37
CA THR A 212 -8.82 4.02 6.35
C THR A 212 -8.57 2.65 6.93
N ASP A 213 -7.92 1.79 6.16
CA ASP A 213 -7.52 0.43 6.53
C ASP A 213 -6.04 0.22 6.22
N ILE A 214 -5.30 -0.30 7.17
CA ILE A 214 -3.84 -0.38 7.07
C ILE A 214 -3.39 -1.80 7.42
N ALA A 215 -2.85 -2.50 6.43
CA ALA A 215 -2.19 -3.79 6.59
C ALA A 215 -0.68 -3.57 6.74
N LYS A 216 -0.18 -3.34 7.95
CA LYS A 216 1.23 -3.03 8.18
C LYS A 216 2.02 -4.27 8.56
N TYR A 217 3.12 -4.53 7.85
CA TYR A 217 3.94 -5.73 7.96
C TYR A 217 5.34 -5.46 8.50
N TYR A 218 5.94 -6.45 9.14
CA TYR A 218 7.39 -6.48 9.43
C TYR A 218 8.17 -6.91 8.19
N ASP A 219 7.65 -7.90 7.42
CA ASP A 219 8.30 -8.42 6.22
C ASP A 219 7.87 -7.63 4.97
N ASN A 220 8.87 -7.04 4.27
CA ASN A 220 8.61 -6.29 3.06
C ASN A 220 8.22 -7.17 1.87
N SER A 221 8.71 -8.41 1.82
CA SER A 221 8.42 -9.32 0.70
C SER A 221 6.92 -9.63 0.64
N ILE A 222 6.30 -9.91 1.80
CA ILE A 222 4.84 -10.12 1.89
C ILE A 222 4.10 -8.86 1.44
N ARG A 223 4.51 -7.68 1.94
CA ARG A 223 3.90 -6.39 1.61
C ARG A 223 3.95 -6.09 0.10
N GLU A 224 5.11 -6.31 -0.52
CA GLU A 224 5.37 -5.94 -1.91
C GLU A 224 4.56 -6.82 -2.87
N ASP A 225 4.60 -8.12 -2.67
CA ASP A 225 3.84 -9.08 -3.46
C ASP A 225 2.32 -8.92 -3.29
N THR A 226 1.87 -8.65 -2.07
CA THR A 226 0.44 -8.52 -1.75
C THR A 226 -0.25 -7.42 -2.54
N ILE A 227 0.39 -6.23 -2.71
CA ILE A 227 -0.24 -5.09 -3.38
C ILE A 227 -0.59 -5.46 -4.84
N LEU A 228 0.36 -6.05 -5.55
CA LEU A 228 0.17 -6.46 -6.96
C LEU A 228 -0.87 -7.57 -7.09
N THR A 229 -0.83 -8.53 -6.16
CA THR A 229 -1.74 -9.69 -6.19
C THR A 229 -3.20 -9.31 -5.94
N VAL A 230 -3.48 -8.29 -5.12
CA VAL A 230 -4.86 -7.92 -4.78
C VAL A 230 -5.45 -6.87 -5.71
N ALA A 231 -4.64 -6.13 -6.46
CA ALA A 231 -5.08 -5.03 -7.31
C ALA A 231 -5.54 -5.48 -8.72
N VAL A 232 -6.40 -6.48 -8.77
CA VAL A 232 -6.89 -7.11 -10.01
C VAL A 232 -7.67 -6.13 -10.90
N GLY A 233 -8.24 -5.07 -10.34
CA GLY A 233 -8.96 -4.04 -11.11
C GLY A 233 -8.07 -3.10 -11.92
N GLY A 234 -6.75 -3.24 -11.78
CA GLY A 234 -5.74 -2.48 -12.51
C GLY A 234 -4.73 -1.81 -11.60
N ILE A 235 -3.56 -1.49 -12.18
CA ILE A 235 -2.48 -0.80 -11.47
C ILE A 235 -2.10 0.46 -12.22
N ILE A 236 -2.03 1.57 -11.48
CA ILE A 236 -1.62 2.88 -11.98
C ILE A 236 -0.18 3.11 -11.54
N PHE A 237 0.72 3.23 -12.51
CA PHE A 237 2.14 3.54 -12.30
C PHE A 237 2.39 5.03 -12.46
N THR A 238 3.06 5.64 -11.49
CA THR A 238 3.48 7.05 -11.51
C THR A 238 5.00 7.14 -11.40
N PRO A 239 5.63 8.26 -11.78
CA PRO A 239 7.07 8.41 -11.65
C PRO A 239 7.58 7.99 -10.25
N GLY A 240 8.63 7.17 -10.26
CA GLY A 240 9.17 6.59 -9.03
C GLY A 240 10.65 6.19 -9.19
N SER A 241 11.15 5.34 -8.32
CA SER A 241 12.53 4.88 -8.36
C SER A 241 12.62 3.36 -8.61
N ALA A 242 13.70 2.73 -8.18
CA ALA A 242 13.97 1.32 -8.42
C ALA A 242 12.82 0.38 -7.99
N GLY A 243 12.13 0.68 -6.87
CA GLY A 243 10.99 -0.13 -6.41
C GLY A 243 9.83 -0.09 -7.41
N THR A 244 9.47 1.10 -7.90
CA THR A 244 8.41 1.24 -8.91
C THR A 244 8.75 0.51 -10.22
N ILE A 245 10.01 0.56 -10.64
CA ILE A 245 10.45 -0.20 -11.83
C ILE A 245 10.37 -1.70 -11.59
N GLN A 246 10.76 -2.19 -10.42
CA GLN A 246 10.60 -3.59 -10.03
C GLN A 246 9.12 -4.00 -10.09
N GLU A 247 8.22 -3.21 -9.51
CA GLU A 247 6.78 -3.45 -9.48
C GLU A 247 6.16 -3.51 -10.89
N ILE A 248 6.61 -2.66 -11.83
CA ILE A 248 6.19 -2.71 -13.25
C ILE A 248 6.53 -4.06 -13.88
N PHE A 249 7.76 -4.55 -13.71
CA PHE A 249 8.16 -5.83 -14.31
C PHE A 249 7.55 -7.03 -13.58
N GLN A 250 7.29 -6.93 -12.29
CA GLN A 250 6.60 -7.96 -11.54
C GLN A 250 5.16 -8.08 -12.02
N GLU A 251 4.44 -6.97 -12.19
CA GLU A 251 3.08 -6.96 -12.74
C GLU A 251 3.05 -7.49 -14.17
N ALA A 252 3.94 -7.02 -15.04
CA ALA A 252 4.05 -7.54 -16.40
C ALA A 252 4.28 -9.06 -16.46
N ALA A 253 5.04 -9.61 -15.50
CA ALA A 253 5.23 -11.05 -15.39
C ALA A 253 3.97 -11.76 -14.87
N GLN A 254 3.28 -11.20 -13.88
CA GLN A 254 2.02 -11.75 -13.36
C GLN A 254 0.95 -11.79 -14.42
N ASP A 255 0.79 -10.72 -15.20
CA ASP A 255 -0.13 -10.64 -16.33
C ASP A 255 0.21 -11.63 -17.43
N HIS A 256 1.50 -11.73 -17.79
CA HIS A 256 1.94 -12.69 -18.80
C HIS A 256 1.65 -14.14 -18.41
N TYR A 257 1.93 -14.52 -17.16
CA TYR A 257 1.70 -15.88 -16.64
C TYR A 257 0.27 -16.11 -16.14
N LYS A 258 -0.55 -15.08 -16.08
CA LYS A 258 -1.91 -15.12 -15.49
C LYS A 258 -1.89 -15.70 -14.07
N THR A 259 -0.96 -15.23 -13.24
CA THR A 259 -0.83 -15.73 -11.86
C THR A 259 -2.05 -15.41 -11.00
N CYS A 260 -2.77 -14.32 -11.32
CA CYS A 260 -4.03 -13.93 -10.70
C CYS A 260 -5.26 -14.31 -11.55
N ASP A 261 -5.12 -15.27 -12.49
CA ASP A 261 -6.14 -15.71 -13.44
C ASP A 261 -6.66 -14.61 -14.40
N VAL A 262 -6.02 -13.45 -14.43
CA VAL A 262 -6.41 -12.28 -15.21
C VAL A 262 -5.18 -11.49 -15.66
N SER A 263 -5.29 -10.70 -16.75
CA SER A 263 -4.39 -9.57 -17.02
C SER A 263 -5.06 -8.29 -16.59
N SER A 264 -4.41 -7.56 -15.70
CA SER A 264 -4.89 -6.30 -15.16
C SER A 264 -4.48 -5.11 -16.04
N PRO A 265 -5.26 -4.02 -16.12
CA PRO A 265 -4.79 -2.80 -16.76
C PRO A 265 -3.54 -2.24 -16.09
N MET A 266 -2.50 -2.01 -16.87
CA MET A 266 -1.28 -1.31 -16.49
C MET A 266 -1.33 0.12 -17.05
N ALA A 267 -1.82 1.07 -16.26
CA ALA A 267 -1.99 2.46 -16.66
C ALA A 267 -0.82 3.32 -16.17
N PHE A 268 -0.14 4.00 -17.10
CA PHE A 268 1.05 4.81 -16.80
C PHE A 268 0.68 6.29 -16.80
N MET A 269 0.90 6.99 -15.67
CA MET A 269 0.81 8.45 -15.58
C MET A 269 2.21 9.05 -15.56
N GLY A 270 2.59 9.79 -16.60
CA GLY A 270 3.92 10.35 -16.78
C GLY A 270 4.52 10.00 -18.14
N VAL A 271 3.94 10.55 -19.21
CA VAL A 271 4.33 10.22 -20.60
C VAL A 271 5.82 10.42 -20.83
N ASP A 272 6.34 11.62 -20.50
CA ASP A 272 7.76 11.91 -20.73
C ASP A 272 8.67 11.02 -19.87
N TYR A 273 8.30 10.79 -18.63
CA TYR A 273 9.04 9.93 -17.70
C TYR A 273 9.16 8.48 -18.23
N PHE A 274 8.03 7.85 -18.58
CA PHE A 274 8.02 6.43 -18.95
C PHE A 274 8.38 6.18 -20.42
N THR A 275 8.47 7.23 -21.26
CA THR A 275 8.85 7.05 -22.68
C THR A 275 10.25 7.54 -23.00
N ARG A 276 10.81 8.47 -22.21
CA ARG A 276 12.10 9.11 -22.49
C ARG A 276 13.10 9.01 -21.35
N GLU A 277 12.71 9.41 -20.13
CA GLU A 277 13.61 9.44 -18.99
C GLU A 277 13.93 8.00 -18.53
N ILE A 278 12.90 7.19 -18.28
CA ILE A 278 12.99 5.77 -17.96
C ILE A 278 12.07 5.02 -18.95
N PRO A 279 12.55 4.69 -20.16
CA PRO A 279 11.71 4.26 -21.28
C PRO A 279 11.19 2.81 -21.10
N VAL A 280 10.50 2.55 -20.00
CA VAL A 280 9.92 1.24 -19.67
C VAL A 280 8.71 0.94 -20.57
N TYR A 281 7.89 1.94 -20.85
CA TYR A 281 6.68 1.76 -21.64
C TYR A 281 6.97 1.23 -23.06
N PRO A 282 7.82 1.90 -23.89
CA PRO A 282 8.19 1.36 -25.21
C PRO A 282 8.96 0.03 -25.12
N PHE A 283 9.67 -0.22 -24.02
CA PHE A 283 10.30 -1.53 -23.80
C PHE A 283 9.26 -2.65 -23.67
N LEU A 284 8.19 -2.43 -22.88
CA LEU A 284 7.12 -3.42 -22.73
C LEU A 284 6.38 -3.65 -24.05
N GLU A 285 6.11 -2.59 -24.83
CA GLU A 285 5.52 -2.70 -26.17
C GLU A 285 6.41 -3.53 -27.13
N ASP A 286 7.71 -3.29 -27.15
CA ASP A 286 8.67 -4.05 -27.96
C ASP A 286 8.73 -5.52 -27.52
N MET A 287 8.69 -5.80 -26.22
CA MET A 287 8.65 -7.15 -25.69
C MET A 287 7.37 -7.89 -26.07
N MET A 288 6.21 -7.21 -26.10
CA MET A 288 4.98 -7.80 -26.64
C MET A 288 5.06 -8.04 -28.14
N ALA A 289 5.59 -7.08 -28.90
CA ALA A 289 5.77 -7.24 -30.35
C ALA A 289 6.70 -8.42 -30.73
N ARG A 290 7.67 -8.73 -29.88
CA ARG A 290 8.58 -9.89 -30.01
C ARG A 290 8.01 -11.19 -29.44
N GLY A 291 6.79 -11.18 -28.90
CA GLY A 291 6.18 -12.35 -28.26
C GLY A 291 6.90 -12.82 -26.99
N LYS A 292 7.55 -11.91 -26.25
CA LYS A 292 8.19 -12.18 -24.95
C LYS A 292 7.25 -11.94 -23.79
N TYR A 293 6.39 -10.94 -23.90
CA TYR A 293 5.20 -10.76 -23.08
C TYR A 293 3.95 -10.97 -23.92
N HIS A 294 2.86 -11.40 -23.31
CA HIS A 294 1.56 -11.55 -23.93
C HIS A 294 0.49 -10.92 -23.06
N ASP A 295 -0.54 -10.41 -23.69
CA ASP A 295 -1.78 -9.94 -23.05
C ASP A 295 -1.61 -8.78 -22.05
N LEU A 296 -0.53 -7.99 -22.11
CA LEU A 296 -0.41 -6.80 -21.28
C LEU A 296 -1.40 -5.72 -21.77
N LEU A 297 -2.21 -5.20 -20.87
CA LEU A 297 -3.16 -4.12 -21.13
C LEU A 297 -2.52 -2.77 -20.80
N LEU A 298 -1.70 -2.26 -21.71
CA LEU A 298 -0.89 -1.06 -21.50
C LEU A 298 -1.64 0.20 -21.94
N SER A 299 -1.65 1.23 -21.10
CA SER A 299 -2.09 2.58 -21.44
C SER A 299 -1.19 3.63 -20.81
N ILE A 300 -1.06 4.81 -21.44
CA ILE A 300 -0.23 5.90 -20.94
C ILE A 300 -0.89 7.27 -21.21
N SER A 301 -0.98 8.13 -20.19
CA SER A 301 -1.47 9.51 -20.33
C SER A 301 -0.99 10.37 -19.16
N ASP A 302 -0.83 11.69 -19.41
CA ASP A 302 -0.65 12.69 -18.35
C ASP A 302 -1.97 13.28 -17.86
N ASN A 303 -3.08 12.96 -18.53
CA ASN A 303 -4.40 13.44 -18.14
C ASN A 303 -5.07 12.46 -17.15
N PRO A 304 -5.40 12.90 -15.91
CA PRO A 304 -6.09 12.06 -14.94
C PRO A 304 -7.40 11.44 -15.44
N ASP A 305 -8.16 12.15 -16.28
CA ASP A 305 -9.44 11.64 -16.80
C ASP A 305 -9.26 10.46 -17.76
N ASP A 306 -8.16 10.44 -18.52
CA ASP A 306 -7.86 9.33 -19.40
C ASP A 306 -7.53 8.07 -18.57
N ILE A 307 -6.71 8.21 -17.53
CA ILE A 307 -6.37 7.10 -16.61
C ILE A 307 -7.64 6.55 -15.93
N VAL A 308 -8.49 7.45 -15.42
CA VAL A 308 -9.77 7.05 -14.79
C VAL A 308 -10.64 6.28 -15.78
N ARG A 309 -10.76 6.78 -17.01
CA ARG A 309 -11.58 6.13 -18.06
C ARG A 309 -11.05 4.73 -18.38
N GLU A 310 -9.73 4.57 -18.55
CA GLU A 310 -9.11 3.27 -18.83
C GLU A 310 -9.40 2.25 -17.71
N ILE A 311 -9.18 2.64 -16.46
CA ILE A 311 -9.47 1.76 -15.32
C ILE A 311 -10.97 1.42 -15.21
N LEU A 312 -11.87 2.38 -15.46
CA LEU A 312 -13.31 2.14 -15.40
C LEU A 312 -13.85 1.35 -16.59
N ALA A 313 -13.16 1.36 -17.72
CA ALA A 313 -13.54 0.57 -18.89
C ALA A 313 -13.26 -0.92 -18.69
N PHE A 314 -12.30 -1.29 -17.83
CA PHE A 314 -11.95 -2.68 -17.54
C PHE A 314 -13.02 -3.35 -16.69
N ARG A 315 -13.49 -4.51 -17.15
CA ARG A 315 -14.52 -5.33 -16.47
C ARG A 315 -14.14 -6.80 -16.53
N GLU A 316 -14.75 -7.60 -15.66
CA GLU A 316 -14.60 -9.05 -15.66
C GLU A 316 -14.79 -9.69 -17.05
N ALA A 317 -15.74 -9.19 -17.84
CA ALA A 317 -16.01 -9.69 -19.20
C ALA A 317 -14.83 -9.46 -20.17
N ASP A 318 -13.96 -8.48 -19.89
CA ASP A 318 -12.80 -8.13 -20.71
C ASP A 318 -11.53 -8.84 -20.20
N ALA A 319 -11.61 -9.48 -19.04
CA ALA A 319 -10.52 -10.23 -18.46
C ALA A 319 -10.24 -11.49 -19.29
N VAL A 320 -8.99 -11.67 -19.69
CA VAL A 320 -8.57 -12.88 -20.39
C VAL A 320 -8.42 -14.02 -19.37
N HIS A 321 -9.52 -14.73 -19.13
CA HIS A 321 -9.54 -15.91 -18.28
C HIS A 321 -8.87 -17.09 -18.96
N ILE A 322 -7.63 -17.37 -18.61
CA ILE A 322 -6.96 -18.62 -18.97
C ILE A 322 -6.85 -19.48 -17.71
N PRO A 323 -7.48 -20.68 -17.67
CA PRO A 323 -7.34 -21.56 -16.50
C PRO A 323 -5.89 -21.77 -16.15
N ASN A 324 -5.49 -21.34 -14.94
CA ASN A 324 -4.12 -21.51 -14.47
C ASN A 324 -3.80 -23.01 -14.38
N LYS A 325 -2.92 -23.49 -15.24
CA LYS A 325 -2.51 -24.92 -15.29
C LYS A 325 -1.58 -25.30 -14.13
N PHE A 326 -1.09 -24.35 -13.36
CA PHE A 326 -0.10 -24.57 -12.30
C PHE A 326 -0.72 -24.76 -10.91
N PHE A 327 -2.00 -24.42 -10.72
CA PHE A 327 -2.72 -24.53 -9.44
C PHE A 327 -3.93 -25.47 -9.52
N LYS A 328 -3.78 -26.61 -10.20
CA LYS A 328 -4.75 -27.72 -10.14
C LYS A 328 -4.31 -28.78 -9.14
#